data_6ab38aed52a877948c09d9dbda1d0eef
#
_entry.id   6ab38aed52a877948c09d9dbda1d0eef
#
_cell.length_a   1.000
_cell.length_b   1.000
_cell.length_c   1.000
_cell.angle_alpha   90.00
_cell.angle_beta   90.00
_cell.angle_gamma   90.00
#
_symmetry.space_group_name_H-M   'P 1'
#
loop_
_entity.id
_entity.type
_entity.pdbx_description
1 polymer ?
#
loop_
_entity_poly.entity_id
_entity_poly.type
_entity_poly.pdbx_seq_one_letter_code
_entity_poly.pdbx_strand_id
1 'polypeptide(L)'
;MVALGQDPLQEKKDQRNCITLEVFFIEKYLPFAKVNKRSWKSDVSLFNNHVQQTFGRFKINLFRTSQIREFLYLKISNGFAKGTANRMLYLISRMFSLAIEWDLTDLKKNPAKGIKSFEENNKLERYITPQQALALNLSLNESENPSLKFIVALLLVTGARKQEALQAKWQDIDFNANVWRIPVSKSGKVRYIPLSETAQYFLQLILHHNLNILGSHAEACPYVFPNPKTLKPFTTFFYSWHTARCKAGLPDVRIHDLRHTFASTLVNQGVPLYEVQKLLGHSQIRTTERYAHLSQSKLQESSGIAGKVFQHILLEGAPEPKIL
;
A
#
# COMPACT_ATOMS: atom_id res chain seq x y z
N MET A 1 -36.29 -44.79 15.85
CA MET A 1 -35.12 -44.80 14.97
C MET A 1 -33.98 -44.07 15.67
N VAL A 2 -33.21 -44.74 16.51
CA VAL A 2 -31.94 -44.30 17.05
C VAL A 2 -30.88 -44.99 16.19
N ALA A 3 -30.63 -44.45 15.02
CA ALA A 3 -29.59 -44.94 14.14
C ALA A 3 -28.49 -43.90 14.12
N LEU A 4 -27.26 -44.33 14.41
CA LEU A 4 -26.02 -43.57 14.34
C LEU A 4 -25.70 -42.66 15.55
N GLY A 5 -25.53 -43.23 16.77
CA GLY A 5 -24.54 -42.75 17.75
C GLY A 5 -24.48 -41.26 18.18
N GLN A 6 -25.46 -40.44 17.77
CA GLN A 6 -25.48 -39.01 18.13
C GLN A 6 -26.62 -38.79 19.15
N ASP A 7 -26.23 -38.49 20.39
CA ASP A 7 -27.18 -38.10 21.44
C ASP A 7 -27.62 -36.62 21.19
N PRO A 8 -28.94 -36.40 20.91
CA PRO A 8 -29.45 -35.03 20.69
C PRO A 8 -29.29 -34.11 21.90
N LEU A 9 -29.12 -34.64 23.10
CA LEU A 9 -28.83 -33.89 24.31
C LEU A 9 -27.35 -33.46 24.37
N GLN A 10 -26.45 -34.29 23.85
CA GLN A 10 -25.04 -33.98 23.75
C GLN A 10 -24.81 -32.88 22.68
N GLU A 11 -25.43 -32.98 21.49
CA GLU A 11 -25.41 -31.93 20.48
C GLU A 11 -25.94 -30.61 21.01
N LYS A 12 -27.02 -30.59 21.78
CA LYS A 12 -27.54 -29.37 22.42
C LYS A 12 -26.60 -28.81 23.48
N LYS A 13 -25.88 -29.65 24.24
CA LYS A 13 -24.86 -29.23 25.21
C LYS A 13 -23.62 -28.62 24.49
N ASP A 14 -23.17 -29.27 23.44
CA ASP A 14 -22.02 -28.80 22.65
C ASP A 14 -22.34 -27.49 21.93
N GLN A 15 -23.56 -27.33 21.42
CA GLN A 15 -24.05 -26.05 20.90
C GLN A 15 -24.13 -24.95 21.97
N ARG A 16 -24.43 -25.29 23.23
CA ARG A 16 -24.45 -24.33 24.36
C ARG A 16 -23.04 -23.89 24.77
N ASN A 17 -22.03 -24.76 24.63
CA ASN A 17 -20.65 -24.49 25.05
C ASN A 17 -19.82 -23.81 23.97
N CYS A 18 -20.32 -23.60 22.73
CA CYS A 18 -19.58 -22.96 21.68
C CYS A 18 -19.36 -21.48 21.99
N ILE A 19 -18.12 -21.02 21.80
CA ILE A 19 -17.71 -19.62 22.06
C ILE A 19 -18.34 -18.65 21.06
N THR A 20 -18.49 -17.40 21.48
CA THR A 20 -18.94 -16.32 20.59
C THR A 20 -17.81 -15.82 19.68
N LEU A 21 -18.16 -15.12 18.62
CA LEU A 21 -17.19 -14.56 17.70
C LEU A 21 -16.26 -13.54 18.39
N GLU A 22 -16.79 -12.79 19.36
CA GLU A 22 -16.01 -11.82 20.16
C GLU A 22 -15.00 -12.54 21.06
N VAL A 23 -15.43 -13.56 21.79
CA VAL A 23 -14.51 -14.35 22.63
C VAL A 23 -13.44 -15.01 21.78
N PHE A 24 -13.83 -15.61 20.64
CA PHE A 24 -12.88 -16.17 19.68
C PHE A 24 -11.88 -15.10 19.18
N PHE A 25 -12.37 -13.89 18.83
CA PHE A 25 -11.50 -12.82 18.36
C PHE A 25 -10.47 -12.42 19.42
N ILE A 26 -10.93 -12.18 20.67
CA ILE A 26 -10.07 -11.66 21.74
C ILE A 26 -9.10 -12.73 22.25
N GLU A 27 -9.59 -13.94 22.53
CA GLU A 27 -8.80 -14.96 23.22
C GLU A 27 -7.97 -15.84 22.30
N LYS A 28 -8.38 -16.02 21.05
CA LYS A 28 -7.73 -16.95 20.11
C LYS A 28 -7.12 -16.24 18.91
N TYR A 29 -7.94 -15.48 18.16
CA TYR A 29 -7.47 -14.82 16.93
C TYR A 29 -6.43 -13.73 17.20
N LEU A 30 -6.68 -12.83 18.16
CA LEU A 30 -5.83 -11.68 18.41
C LEU A 30 -4.41 -12.05 18.90
N PRO A 31 -4.23 -13.00 19.84
CA PRO A 31 -2.90 -13.50 20.19
C PRO A 31 -2.15 -14.07 18.98
N PHE A 32 -2.82 -14.91 18.18
CA PHE A 32 -2.26 -15.44 16.94
C PHE A 32 -1.87 -14.32 15.95
N ALA A 33 -2.75 -13.35 15.75
CA ALA A 33 -2.51 -12.25 14.81
C ALA A 33 -1.35 -11.36 15.25
N LYS A 34 -1.16 -11.13 16.55
CA LYS A 34 -0.02 -10.36 17.08
C LYS A 34 1.32 -11.00 16.76
N VAL A 35 1.41 -12.31 16.76
CA VAL A 35 2.64 -13.05 16.43
C VAL A 35 2.86 -13.13 14.92
N ASN A 36 1.80 -13.39 14.15
CA ASN A 36 1.91 -13.77 12.75
C ASN A 36 1.67 -12.62 11.75
N LYS A 37 1.16 -11.46 12.20
CA LYS A 37 0.70 -10.40 11.31
C LYS A 37 1.10 -9.00 11.79
N ARG A 38 1.89 -8.27 11.02
CA ARG A 38 2.26 -6.87 11.34
C ARG A 38 1.05 -5.93 11.41
N SER A 39 0.00 -6.21 10.62
CA SER A 39 -1.20 -5.35 10.53
C SER A 39 -2.32 -5.75 11.50
N TRP A 40 -2.03 -6.48 12.57
CA TRP A 40 -3.03 -6.92 13.55
C TRP A 40 -3.86 -5.77 14.15
N LYS A 41 -3.27 -4.57 14.31
CA LYS A 41 -3.99 -3.37 14.79
C LYS A 41 -5.13 -2.96 13.84
N SER A 42 -4.93 -3.16 12.52
CA SER A 42 -5.99 -2.91 11.53
C SER A 42 -7.14 -3.90 11.66
N ASP A 43 -6.85 -5.17 12.01
CA ASP A 43 -7.88 -6.19 12.25
C ASP A 43 -8.67 -5.85 13.51
N VAL A 44 -8.00 -5.38 14.59
CA VAL A 44 -8.67 -4.91 15.81
C VAL A 44 -9.62 -3.75 15.49
N SER A 45 -9.13 -2.75 14.77
CA SER A 45 -9.96 -1.60 14.38
C SER A 45 -11.16 -2.04 13.52
N LEU A 46 -10.93 -2.93 12.57
CA LEU A 46 -11.99 -3.44 11.68
C LEU A 46 -13.03 -4.26 12.44
N PHE A 47 -12.59 -5.12 13.35
CA PHE A 47 -13.46 -5.93 14.19
C PHE A 47 -14.33 -5.05 15.10
N ASN A 48 -13.70 -4.21 15.93
CA ASN A 48 -14.38 -3.40 16.93
C ASN A 48 -15.36 -2.40 16.30
N ASN A 49 -14.96 -1.74 15.19
CA ASN A 49 -15.79 -0.69 14.59
C ASN A 49 -16.91 -1.22 13.69
N HIS A 50 -16.80 -2.45 13.18
CA HIS A 50 -17.73 -2.90 12.13
C HIS A 50 -18.33 -4.27 12.36
N VAL A 51 -17.56 -5.24 12.90
CA VAL A 51 -17.98 -6.65 12.99
C VAL A 51 -18.61 -6.97 14.34
N GLN A 52 -18.01 -6.49 15.43
CA GLN A 52 -18.39 -6.78 16.81
C GLN A 52 -19.84 -6.43 17.11
N GLN A 53 -20.29 -5.25 16.68
CA GLN A 53 -21.68 -4.79 16.95
C GLN A 53 -22.73 -5.73 16.37
N THR A 54 -22.46 -6.33 15.20
CA THR A 54 -23.42 -7.20 14.51
C THR A 54 -23.25 -8.66 14.94
N PHE A 55 -22.02 -9.12 15.04
CA PHE A 55 -21.71 -10.54 15.15
C PHE A 55 -20.98 -10.95 16.44
N GLY A 56 -20.57 -9.99 17.27
CA GLY A 56 -19.75 -10.30 18.46
C GLY A 56 -20.39 -11.37 19.36
N ARG A 57 -21.70 -11.27 19.61
CA ARG A 57 -22.46 -12.19 20.47
C ARG A 57 -22.91 -13.47 19.78
N PHE A 58 -22.71 -13.60 18.45
CA PHE A 58 -23.08 -14.81 17.72
C PHE A 58 -22.11 -15.94 18.04
N LYS A 59 -22.63 -17.12 18.28
CA LYS A 59 -21.83 -18.33 18.44
C LYS A 59 -21.24 -18.75 17.10
N ILE A 60 -19.95 -19.13 17.07
CA ILE A 60 -19.24 -19.39 15.82
C ILE A 60 -19.81 -20.57 15.01
N ASN A 61 -20.45 -21.55 15.68
CA ASN A 61 -21.09 -22.69 15.02
C ASN A 61 -22.46 -22.39 14.36
N LEU A 62 -23.06 -21.22 14.65
CA LEU A 62 -24.38 -20.85 14.14
C LEU A 62 -24.33 -19.91 12.91
N PHE A 63 -23.16 -19.57 12.43
CA PHE A 63 -23.02 -18.68 11.28
C PHE A 63 -23.43 -19.33 9.96
N ARG A 64 -24.20 -18.58 9.19
CA ARG A 64 -24.61 -18.94 7.82
C ARG A 64 -24.03 -17.97 6.80
N THR A 65 -23.75 -18.47 5.61
CA THR A 65 -23.24 -17.65 4.50
C THR A 65 -24.16 -16.47 4.14
N SER A 66 -25.50 -16.67 4.23
CA SER A 66 -26.48 -15.60 3.98
C SER A 66 -26.29 -14.41 4.92
N GLN A 67 -26.11 -14.65 6.23
CA GLN A 67 -25.93 -13.59 7.22
C GLN A 67 -24.69 -12.74 6.96
N ILE A 68 -23.57 -13.38 6.58
CA ILE A 68 -22.34 -12.65 6.24
C ILE A 68 -22.55 -11.83 4.95
N ARG A 69 -23.25 -12.40 3.96
CA ARG A 69 -23.56 -11.70 2.71
C ARG A 69 -24.45 -10.48 2.96
N GLU A 70 -25.54 -10.64 3.69
CA GLU A 70 -26.46 -9.57 4.06
C GLU A 70 -25.75 -8.43 4.82
N PHE A 71 -24.92 -8.81 5.80
CA PHE A 71 -24.08 -7.85 6.53
C PHE A 71 -23.21 -7.01 5.59
N LEU A 72 -22.52 -7.64 4.63
CA LEU A 72 -21.67 -6.92 3.69
C LEU A 72 -22.47 -6.01 2.77
N TYR A 73 -23.63 -6.45 2.28
CA TYR A 73 -24.53 -5.62 1.47
C TYR A 73 -25.08 -4.44 2.26
N LEU A 74 -25.48 -4.66 3.52
CA LEU A 74 -25.93 -3.59 4.41
C LEU A 74 -24.83 -2.55 4.65
N LYS A 75 -23.55 -2.97 4.80
CA LYS A 75 -22.44 -2.02 4.93
C LYS A 75 -22.27 -1.17 3.65
N ILE A 76 -22.40 -1.79 2.46
CA ILE A 76 -22.35 -1.05 1.20
C ILE A 76 -23.52 -0.06 1.07
N SER A 77 -24.76 -0.49 1.37
CA SER A 77 -25.94 0.40 1.32
C SER A 77 -25.84 1.57 2.28
N ASN A 78 -25.15 1.39 3.41
CA ASN A 78 -24.84 2.44 4.38
C ASN A 78 -23.65 3.33 3.98
N GLY A 79 -23.18 3.26 2.71
CA GLY A 79 -22.16 4.14 2.17
C GLY A 79 -20.71 3.71 2.42
N PHE A 80 -20.46 2.51 2.97
CA PHE A 80 -19.09 2.03 3.12
C PHE A 80 -18.46 1.66 1.76
N ALA A 81 -17.18 2.00 1.58
CA ALA A 81 -16.46 1.64 0.38
C ALA A 81 -16.37 0.11 0.20
N LYS A 82 -16.51 -0.37 -1.03
CA LYS A 82 -16.39 -1.79 -1.40
C LYS A 82 -15.11 -2.44 -0.85
N GLY A 83 -13.98 -1.72 -0.90
CA GLY A 83 -12.71 -2.19 -0.33
C GLY A 83 -12.76 -2.41 1.19
N THR A 84 -13.55 -1.60 1.92
CA THR A 84 -13.75 -1.81 3.36
C THR A 84 -14.60 -3.06 3.62
N ALA A 85 -15.67 -3.25 2.85
CA ALA A 85 -16.48 -4.47 2.93
C ALA A 85 -15.67 -5.73 2.60
N ASN A 86 -14.82 -5.68 1.59
CA ASN A 86 -13.91 -6.78 1.25
C ASN A 86 -12.93 -7.10 2.39
N ARG A 87 -12.40 -6.09 3.08
CA ARG A 87 -11.54 -6.31 4.26
C ARG A 87 -12.29 -6.98 5.41
N MET A 88 -13.56 -6.61 5.65
CA MET A 88 -14.40 -7.29 6.63
C MET A 88 -14.61 -8.76 6.24
N LEU A 89 -14.93 -9.05 4.98
CA LEU A 89 -15.07 -10.41 4.47
C LEU A 89 -13.80 -11.23 4.68
N TYR A 90 -12.62 -10.67 4.36
CA TYR A 90 -11.34 -11.37 4.53
C TYR A 90 -11.01 -11.61 6.00
N LEU A 91 -11.30 -10.67 6.90
CA LEU A 91 -11.12 -10.85 8.34
C LEU A 91 -12.03 -11.98 8.84
N ILE A 92 -13.33 -11.92 8.56
CA ILE A 92 -14.30 -12.94 8.95
C ILE A 92 -13.90 -14.31 8.38
N SER A 93 -13.56 -14.37 7.10
CA SER A 93 -13.13 -15.61 6.46
C SER A 93 -11.87 -16.20 7.11
N ARG A 94 -10.89 -15.37 7.47
CA ARG A 94 -9.68 -15.85 8.15
C ARG A 94 -9.99 -16.36 9.55
N MET A 95 -10.84 -15.68 10.29
CA MET A 95 -11.28 -16.12 11.62
C MET A 95 -11.94 -17.50 11.56
N PHE A 96 -12.88 -17.71 10.64
CA PHE A 96 -13.53 -19.01 10.48
C PHE A 96 -12.59 -20.10 9.99
N SER A 97 -11.63 -19.78 9.10
CA SER A 97 -10.61 -20.75 8.70
C SER A 97 -9.78 -21.22 9.88
N LEU A 98 -9.38 -20.30 10.77
CA LEU A 98 -8.62 -20.65 11.97
C LEU A 98 -9.47 -21.39 13.00
N ALA A 99 -10.75 -21.02 13.17
CA ALA A 99 -11.65 -21.71 14.08
C ALA A 99 -11.85 -23.19 13.68
N ILE A 100 -11.92 -23.46 12.37
CA ILE A 100 -12.00 -24.83 11.83
C ILE A 100 -10.64 -25.54 11.97
N GLU A 101 -9.56 -24.88 11.62
CA GLU A 101 -8.18 -25.43 11.72
C GLU A 101 -7.82 -25.84 13.16
N TRP A 102 -8.37 -25.12 14.15
CA TRP A 102 -8.12 -25.36 15.58
C TRP A 102 -9.21 -26.19 16.28
N ASP A 103 -10.11 -26.77 15.52
CA ASP A 103 -11.21 -27.59 16.03
C ASP A 103 -12.08 -26.91 17.11
N LEU A 104 -12.26 -25.59 16.99
CA LEU A 104 -13.06 -24.77 17.90
C LEU A 104 -14.51 -24.60 17.45
N THR A 105 -14.92 -25.27 16.40
CA THR A 105 -16.28 -25.25 15.85
C THR A 105 -16.59 -26.55 15.09
N ASP A 106 -17.85 -26.98 15.13
CA ASP A 106 -18.34 -28.11 14.36
C ASP A 106 -18.62 -27.81 12.88
N LEU A 107 -18.32 -26.56 12.43
CA LEU A 107 -18.51 -26.16 11.05
C LEU A 107 -17.56 -26.94 10.14
N LYS A 108 -18.10 -27.76 9.25
CA LYS A 108 -17.35 -28.51 8.24
C LYS A 108 -16.79 -27.60 7.13
N LYS A 109 -17.36 -26.41 6.95
CA LYS A 109 -16.98 -25.46 5.91
C LYS A 109 -17.03 -24.03 6.44
N ASN A 110 -16.07 -23.23 6.03
CA ASN A 110 -16.02 -21.80 6.36
C ASN A 110 -17.23 -21.08 5.73
N PRO A 111 -18.13 -20.46 6.53
CA PRO A 111 -19.34 -19.81 6.02
C PRO A 111 -19.06 -18.57 5.16
N ALA A 112 -17.87 -17.99 5.24
CA ALA A 112 -17.46 -16.88 4.39
C ALA A 112 -16.81 -17.33 3.07
N LYS A 113 -16.45 -18.62 2.94
CA LYS A 113 -15.84 -19.15 1.73
C LYS A 113 -16.87 -19.21 0.59
N GLY A 114 -16.49 -18.71 -0.58
CA GLY A 114 -17.38 -18.66 -1.75
C GLY A 114 -18.22 -17.38 -1.86
N ILE A 115 -18.16 -16.47 -0.88
CA ILE A 115 -18.66 -15.12 -1.07
C ILE A 115 -17.68 -14.36 -1.95
N LYS A 116 -18.12 -13.92 -3.14
CA LYS A 116 -17.30 -13.12 -4.05
C LYS A 116 -17.05 -11.75 -3.46
N SER A 117 -15.80 -11.30 -3.50
CA SER A 117 -15.47 -9.92 -3.15
C SER A 117 -16.09 -8.93 -4.15
N PHE A 118 -16.41 -7.74 -3.68
CA PHE A 118 -16.90 -6.66 -4.54
C PHE A 118 -15.79 -6.16 -5.45
N GLU A 119 -16.12 -5.81 -6.69
CA GLU A 119 -15.16 -5.19 -7.60
C GLU A 119 -14.80 -3.79 -7.12
N GLU A 120 -13.50 -3.58 -6.94
CA GLU A 120 -12.95 -2.31 -6.50
C GLU A 120 -12.39 -1.54 -7.70
N ASN A 121 -13.14 -0.59 -8.24
CA ASN A 121 -12.68 0.30 -9.30
C ASN A 121 -11.81 1.43 -8.75
N ASN A 122 -10.76 1.06 -7.99
CA ASN A 122 -9.88 1.99 -7.29
C ASN A 122 -8.64 2.39 -8.09
N LYS A 123 -8.60 2.16 -9.40
CA LYS A 123 -7.49 2.61 -10.24
C LYS A 123 -7.58 4.12 -10.46
N LEU A 124 -7.23 4.88 -9.44
CA LEU A 124 -7.01 6.30 -9.59
C LEU A 124 -5.60 6.50 -10.13
N GLU A 125 -5.51 6.89 -11.39
CA GLU A 125 -4.26 7.25 -12.07
C GLU A 125 -4.02 8.73 -11.82
N ARG A 126 -3.42 9.04 -10.68
CA ARG A 126 -3.04 10.41 -10.31
C ARG A 126 -1.53 10.50 -10.29
N TYR A 127 -1.00 11.36 -11.13
CA TYR A 127 0.39 11.81 -11.10
C TYR A 127 0.41 13.32 -11.29
N ILE A 128 1.46 13.95 -10.78
CA ILE A 128 1.61 15.40 -10.78
C ILE A 128 2.34 15.81 -12.07
N THR A 129 1.77 16.75 -12.80
CA THR A 129 2.45 17.37 -13.96
C THR A 129 3.56 18.31 -13.52
N PRO A 130 4.51 18.69 -14.42
CA PRO A 130 5.55 19.65 -14.09
C PRO A 130 4.99 20.99 -13.57
N GLN A 131 3.91 21.52 -14.16
CA GLN A 131 3.26 22.74 -13.71
C GLN A 131 2.66 22.61 -12.31
N GLN A 132 2.02 21.46 -12.05
CA GLN A 132 1.49 21.13 -10.72
C GLN A 132 2.61 20.96 -9.68
N ALA A 133 3.75 20.40 -10.08
CA ALA A 133 4.91 20.25 -9.21
C ALA A 133 5.49 21.64 -8.83
N LEU A 134 5.52 22.60 -9.76
CA LEU A 134 5.92 23.97 -9.47
C LEU A 134 4.99 24.64 -8.46
N ALA A 135 3.67 24.58 -8.67
CA ALA A 135 2.69 25.14 -7.75
C ALA A 135 2.79 24.50 -6.36
N LEU A 136 2.99 23.17 -6.31
CA LEU A 136 3.20 22.45 -5.07
C LEU A 136 4.48 22.92 -4.36
N ASN A 137 5.59 23.09 -5.07
CA ASN A 137 6.86 23.55 -4.50
C ASN A 137 6.73 24.94 -3.86
N LEU A 138 6.04 25.88 -4.50
CA LEU A 138 5.76 27.20 -3.92
C LEU A 138 5.00 27.07 -2.60
N SER A 139 3.94 26.26 -2.57
CA SER A 139 3.15 26.05 -1.35
C SER A 139 3.92 25.31 -0.24
N LEU A 140 4.85 24.43 -0.60
CA LEU A 140 5.71 23.72 0.35
C LEU A 140 6.72 24.65 1.03
N ASN A 141 7.24 25.66 0.32
CA ASN A 141 8.14 26.65 0.89
C ASN A 141 7.47 27.55 1.94
N GLU A 142 6.15 27.71 1.86
CA GLU A 142 5.35 28.50 2.79
C GLU A 142 4.75 27.63 3.93
N SER A 143 5.11 26.35 3.99
CA SER A 143 4.60 25.44 5.01
C SER A 143 5.19 25.75 6.39
N GLU A 144 4.32 25.77 7.42
CA GLU A 144 4.76 25.84 8.83
C GLU A 144 5.64 24.66 9.26
N ASN A 145 5.58 23.55 8.54
CA ASN A 145 6.47 22.42 8.75
C ASN A 145 7.68 22.55 7.80
N PRO A 146 8.83 23.04 8.27
CA PRO A 146 9.97 23.33 7.41
C PRO A 146 10.60 22.07 6.81
N SER A 147 10.35 20.90 7.40
CA SER A 147 10.83 19.62 6.87
C SER A 147 9.92 19.06 5.77
N LEU A 148 8.70 19.59 5.58
CA LEU A 148 7.73 19.02 4.63
C LEU A 148 8.25 19.04 3.19
N LYS A 149 8.85 20.16 2.75
CA LYS A 149 9.40 20.27 1.39
C LYS A 149 10.46 19.22 1.10
N PHE A 150 11.31 18.93 2.07
CA PHE A 150 12.37 17.93 1.93
C PHE A 150 11.82 16.50 1.92
N ILE A 151 10.79 16.21 2.75
CA ILE A 151 10.10 14.92 2.73
C ILE A 151 9.47 14.69 1.34
N VAL A 152 8.78 15.69 0.80
CA VAL A 152 8.12 15.61 -0.51
C VAL A 152 9.15 15.47 -1.63
N ALA A 153 10.23 16.27 -1.60
CA ALA A 153 11.31 16.17 -2.58
C ALA A 153 11.94 14.77 -2.60
N LEU A 154 12.32 14.23 -1.43
CA LEU A 154 12.92 12.90 -1.37
C LEU A 154 11.96 11.81 -1.88
N LEU A 155 10.67 11.91 -1.58
CA LEU A 155 9.65 10.97 -2.10
C LEU A 155 9.51 11.05 -3.61
N LEU A 156 9.56 12.25 -4.21
CA LEU A 156 9.46 12.46 -5.65
C LEU A 156 10.70 11.95 -6.41
N VAL A 157 11.90 12.15 -5.86
CA VAL A 157 13.13 11.77 -6.58
C VAL A 157 13.57 10.33 -6.35
N THR A 158 12.99 9.64 -5.36
CA THR A 158 13.35 8.24 -5.04
C THR A 158 12.22 7.25 -5.26
N GLY A 159 10.97 7.73 -5.34
CA GLY A 159 9.80 6.86 -5.35
C GLY A 159 9.64 6.01 -4.07
N ALA A 160 10.31 6.36 -2.97
CA ALA A 160 10.21 5.65 -1.70
C ALA A 160 8.78 5.65 -1.15
N ARG A 161 8.44 4.68 -0.29
CA ARG A 161 7.17 4.72 0.44
C ARG A 161 7.25 5.75 1.57
N LYS A 162 6.12 6.41 1.87
CA LYS A 162 6.06 7.40 2.97
C LYS A 162 6.74 6.91 4.25
N GLN A 163 6.44 5.70 4.68
CA GLN A 163 7.01 5.16 5.92
C GLN A 163 8.50 4.84 5.80
N GLU A 164 8.97 4.46 4.62
CA GLU A 164 10.40 4.25 4.38
C GLU A 164 11.16 5.58 4.55
N ALA A 165 10.63 6.67 3.97
CA ALA A 165 11.23 7.99 4.14
C ALA A 165 11.18 8.48 5.60
N LEU A 166 10.02 8.38 6.26
CA LEU A 166 9.90 8.83 7.66
C LEU A 166 10.78 8.04 8.64
N GLN A 167 11.07 6.77 8.36
CA GLN A 167 11.91 5.91 9.19
C GLN A 167 13.37 5.88 8.75
N ALA A 168 13.74 6.68 7.73
CA ALA A 168 15.09 6.72 7.20
C ALA A 168 16.09 7.16 8.27
N LYS A 169 17.23 6.46 8.31
CA LYS A 169 18.35 6.79 9.19
C LYS A 169 19.58 7.10 8.36
N TRP A 170 20.41 8.02 8.84
CA TRP A 170 21.65 8.39 8.17
C TRP A 170 22.60 7.21 7.98
N GLN A 171 22.68 6.29 8.94
CA GLN A 171 23.49 5.08 8.84
C GLN A 171 23.08 4.12 7.72
N ASP A 172 21.85 4.26 7.18
CA ASP A 172 21.34 3.45 6.08
C ASP A 172 21.59 4.11 4.71
N ILE A 173 22.22 5.29 4.68
CA ILE A 173 22.54 6.02 3.45
C ILE A 173 24.04 5.93 3.21
N ASP A 174 24.42 5.29 2.12
CA ASP A 174 25.80 5.19 1.66
C ASP A 174 25.98 6.18 0.50
N PHE A 175 26.63 7.30 0.78
CA PHE A 175 26.94 8.32 -0.22
C PHE A 175 28.04 7.90 -1.19
N ASN A 176 28.93 6.97 -0.80
CA ASN A 176 30.00 6.50 -1.68
C ASN A 176 29.46 5.49 -2.69
N ALA A 177 28.61 4.55 -2.22
CA ALA A 177 27.96 3.57 -3.08
C ALA A 177 26.71 4.12 -3.78
N ASN A 178 26.28 5.34 -3.47
CA ASN A 178 25.07 5.98 -3.99
C ASN A 178 23.79 5.15 -3.76
N VAL A 179 23.64 4.64 -2.53
CA VAL A 179 22.57 3.72 -2.20
C VAL A 179 21.95 4.04 -0.85
N TRP A 180 20.63 4.00 -0.80
CA TRP A 180 19.86 4.01 0.45
C TRP A 180 19.31 2.61 0.73
N ARG A 181 19.78 1.99 1.81
CA ARG A 181 19.34 0.70 2.32
C ARG A 181 18.05 0.85 3.11
N ILE A 182 17.01 0.12 2.74
CA ILE A 182 15.78 -0.03 3.52
C ILE A 182 15.85 -1.35 4.27
N PRO A 183 16.15 -1.35 5.58
CA PRO A 183 16.44 -2.59 6.33
C PRO A 183 15.21 -3.49 6.48
N VAL A 184 14.01 -2.92 6.56
CA VAL A 184 12.76 -3.68 6.65
C VAL A 184 11.71 -3.07 5.75
N SER A 185 11.55 -3.60 4.54
CA SER A 185 10.49 -3.19 3.63
C SER A 185 9.11 -3.76 4.06
N LYS A 186 8.04 -3.34 3.38
CA LYS A 186 6.68 -3.89 3.58
C LYS A 186 6.62 -5.41 3.39
N SER A 187 7.47 -5.96 2.52
CA SER A 187 7.58 -7.40 2.26
C SER A 187 8.44 -8.16 3.27
N GLY A 188 9.02 -7.48 4.26
CA GLY A 188 9.93 -8.08 5.24
C GLY A 188 11.36 -8.27 4.73
N LYS A 189 11.64 -7.97 3.46
CA LYS A 189 12.97 -8.11 2.86
C LYS A 189 13.71 -6.77 2.84
N VAL A 190 15.02 -6.80 2.98
CA VAL A 190 15.90 -5.65 2.71
C VAL A 190 15.76 -5.25 1.25
N ARG A 191 15.72 -3.96 0.97
CA ARG A 191 15.82 -3.42 -0.40
C ARG A 191 16.76 -2.23 -0.44
N TYR A 192 17.28 -1.96 -1.61
CA TYR A 192 18.19 -0.85 -1.88
C TYR A 192 17.53 0.11 -2.87
N ILE A 193 17.64 1.41 -2.60
CA ILE A 193 17.19 2.47 -3.50
C ILE A 193 18.44 3.15 -4.05
N PRO A 194 18.72 3.10 -5.36
CA PRO A 194 19.78 3.88 -5.97
C PRO A 194 19.52 5.37 -5.76
N LEU A 195 20.53 6.11 -5.38
CA LEU A 195 20.47 7.56 -5.19
C LEU A 195 21.06 8.26 -6.41
N SER A 196 20.21 8.94 -7.18
CA SER A 196 20.67 9.85 -8.22
C SER A 196 21.41 11.05 -7.60
N GLU A 197 22.20 11.78 -8.40
CA GLU A 197 22.85 13.01 -7.97
C GLU A 197 21.85 13.99 -7.32
N THR A 198 20.66 14.13 -7.90
CA THR A 198 19.59 14.95 -7.34
C THR A 198 19.12 14.45 -5.96
N ALA A 199 18.99 13.14 -5.78
CA ALA A 199 18.61 12.57 -4.49
C ALA A 199 19.69 12.81 -3.43
N GLN A 200 20.97 12.67 -3.79
CA GLN A 200 22.10 12.96 -2.92
C GLN A 200 22.15 14.44 -2.53
N TYR A 201 21.94 15.33 -3.49
CA TYR A 201 21.87 16.76 -3.23
C TYR A 201 20.77 17.12 -2.24
N PHE A 202 19.57 16.55 -2.40
CA PHE A 202 18.49 16.74 -1.41
C PHE A 202 18.85 16.17 -0.03
N LEU A 203 19.52 15.03 0.05
CA LEU A 203 19.97 14.47 1.33
C LEU A 203 21.00 15.38 2.01
N GLN A 204 21.91 16.01 1.28
CA GLN A 204 22.84 17.01 1.82
C GLN A 204 22.10 18.26 2.32
N LEU A 205 21.10 18.74 1.58
CA LEU A 205 20.26 19.86 2.03
C LEU A 205 19.47 19.50 3.30
N ILE A 206 18.99 18.26 3.42
CA ILE A 206 18.31 17.77 4.62
C ILE A 206 19.27 17.70 5.80
N LEU A 207 20.49 17.27 5.60
CA LEU A 207 21.50 17.24 6.66
C LEU A 207 21.76 18.67 7.18
N HIS A 208 21.98 19.63 6.28
CA HIS A 208 22.15 21.02 6.65
C HIS A 208 20.91 21.62 7.35
N HIS A 209 19.71 21.29 6.84
CA HIS A 209 18.46 21.68 7.48
C HIS A 209 18.34 21.14 8.92
N ASN A 210 18.71 19.87 9.13
CA ASN A 210 18.68 19.26 10.45
C ASN A 210 19.66 19.94 11.43
N LEU A 211 20.87 20.33 10.97
CA LEU A 211 21.80 21.12 11.78
C LEU A 211 21.15 22.41 12.26
N ASN A 212 20.42 23.09 11.40
CA ASN A 212 19.76 24.36 11.75
C ASN A 212 18.60 24.19 12.73
N ILE A 213 17.77 23.14 12.57
CA ILE A 213 16.56 22.98 13.40
C ILE A 213 16.79 22.22 14.70
N LEU A 214 17.83 21.40 14.81
CA LEU A 214 18.15 20.58 15.98
C LEU A 214 19.30 21.14 16.80
N GLY A 215 20.12 22.04 16.23
CA GLY A 215 21.31 22.58 16.90
C GLY A 215 22.25 21.47 17.36
N SER A 216 22.64 21.51 18.64
CA SER A 216 23.54 20.52 19.26
C SER A 216 23.02 19.07 19.24
N HIS A 217 21.72 18.85 19.03
CA HIS A 217 21.14 17.51 18.97
C HIS A 217 21.25 16.85 17.59
N ALA A 218 21.69 17.59 16.56
CA ALA A 218 21.73 17.12 15.19
C ALA A 218 22.64 15.90 14.99
N GLU A 219 23.87 15.97 15.56
CA GLU A 219 24.85 14.88 15.43
C GLU A 219 24.42 13.58 16.09
N ALA A 220 23.73 13.68 17.23
CA ALA A 220 23.22 12.52 17.96
C ALA A 220 21.94 11.93 17.37
N CYS A 221 21.24 12.67 16.48
CA CYS A 221 19.97 12.25 15.92
C CYS A 221 20.17 11.31 14.73
N PRO A 222 19.80 10.02 14.83
CA PRO A 222 20.05 9.07 13.75
C PRO A 222 19.09 9.21 12.54
N TYR A 223 18.04 10.01 12.65
CA TYR A 223 16.96 10.05 11.67
C TYR A 223 17.15 11.15 10.62
N VAL A 224 16.81 10.84 9.38
CA VAL A 224 16.81 11.81 8.25
C VAL A 224 15.70 12.86 8.43
N PHE A 225 14.53 12.45 8.94
CA PHE A 225 13.39 13.34 9.21
C PHE A 225 12.93 13.23 10.67
N PRO A 226 13.67 13.82 11.59
CA PRO A 226 13.27 13.86 12.99
C PRO A 226 12.19 14.93 13.23
N ASN A 227 11.31 14.67 14.18
CA ASN A 227 10.48 15.70 14.78
C ASN A 227 11.36 16.51 15.75
N PRO A 228 11.52 17.83 15.57
CA PRO A 228 12.43 18.64 16.41
C PRO A 228 12.10 18.61 17.91
N LYS A 229 10.82 18.38 18.27
CA LYS A 229 10.38 18.36 19.67
C LYS A 229 10.68 17.03 20.37
N THR A 230 10.69 15.91 19.63
CA THR A 230 10.79 14.57 20.23
C THR A 230 12.05 13.83 19.84
N LEU A 231 12.80 14.33 18.87
CA LEU A 231 13.97 13.70 18.21
C LEU A 231 13.68 12.30 17.64
N LYS A 232 12.39 11.94 17.51
CA LYS A 232 11.92 10.69 16.90
C LYS A 232 11.38 10.97 15.51
N PRO A 233 11.24 9.94 14.65
CA PRO A 233 10.62 10.11 13.34
C PRO A 233 9.23 10.74 13.44
N PHE A 234 8.86 11.53 12.44
CA PHE A 234 7.47 11.96 12.32
C PHE A 234 6.54 10.75 12.22
N THR A 235 5.49 10.72 13.03
CA THR A 235 4.42 9.72 12.90
C THR A 235 3.48 10.06 11.74
N THR A 236 3.22 11.36 11.57
CA THR A 236 2.38 11.91 10.50
C THR A 236 2.75 13.36 10.21
N PHE A 237 2.52 13.77 8.99
CA PHE A 237 2.55 15.17 8.56
C PHE A 237 1.29 15.50 7.74
N PHE A 238 0.18 14.81 8.05
CA PHE A 238 -1.06 14.88 7.28
C PHE A 238 -1.58 16.31 7.15
N TYR A 239 -1.64 17.07 8.23
CA TYR A 239 -2.20 18.42 8.20
C TYR A 239 -1.35 19.37 7.35
N SER A 240 -0.03 19.38 7.54
CA SER A 240 0.89 20.20 6.73
C SER A 240 0.81 19.84 5.25
N TRP A 241 0.75 18.55 4.92
CA TRP A 241 0.55 18.09 3.55
C TRP A 241 -0.81 18.51 3.00
N HIS A 242 -1.88 18.35 3.77
CA HIS A 242 -3.23 18.74 3.35
C HIS A 242 -3.29 20.23 3.01
N THR A 243 -2.77 21.09 3.89
CA THR A 243 -2.71 22.53 3.67
C THR A 243 -1.93 22.89 2.41
N ALA A 244 -0.70 22.34 2.27
CA ALA A 244 0.15 22.65 1.13
C ALA A 244 -0.46 22.20 -0.21
N ARG A 245 -0.99 20.97 -0.30
CA ARG A 245 -1.61 20.48 -1.54
C ARG A 245 -2.87 21.24 -1.92
N CYS A 246 -3.71 21.63 -0.94
CA CYS A 246 -4.90 22.42 -1.21
C CYS A 246 -4.54 23.83 -1.70
N LYS A 247 -3.52 24.47 -1.10
CA LYS A 247 -3.00 25.76 -1.53
C LYS A 247 -2.41 25.71 -2.94
N ALA A 248 -1.81 24.57 -3.32
CA ALA A 248 -1.32 24.32 -4.67
C ALA A 248 -2.40 23.97 -5.69
N GLY A 249 -3.70 23.99 -5.32
CA GLY A 249 -4.81 23.57 -6.20
C GLY A 249 -4.88 22.06 -6.45
N LEU A 250 -4.32 21.24 -5.55
CA LEU A 250 -4.21 19.79 -5.69
C LEU A 250 -4.94 19.04 -4.54
N PRO A 251 -6.21 19.35 -4.22
CA PRO A 251 -6.91 18.84 -3.03
C PRO A 251 -7.05 17.31 -3.00
N ASP A 252 -6.99 16.68 -4.16
CA ASP A 252 -7.18 15.23 -4.32
C ASP A 252 -5.87 14.44 -4.33
N VAL A 253 -4.71 15.10 -4.45
CA VAL A 253 -3.42 14.43 -4.50
C VAL A 253 -3.03 13.90 -3.12
N ARG A 254 -2.81 12.60 -3.03
CA ARG A 254 -2.36 11.94 -1.80
C ARG A 254 -0.85 11.85 -1.78
N ILE A 255 -0.27 11.76 -0.60
CA ILE A 255 1.19 11.59 -0.46
C ILE A 255 1.72 10.35 -1.21
N HIS A 256 0.92 9.31 -1.37
CA HIS A 256 1.30 8.12 -2.14
C HIS A 256 1.33 8.37 -3.64
N ASP A 257 0.62 9.38 -4.11
CA ASP A 257 0.58 9.74 -5.54
C ASP A 257 1.92 10.36 -6.00
N LEU A 258 2.78 10.84 -5.07
CA LEU A 258 4.16 11.22 -5.38
C LEU A 258 4.98 10.04 -5.92
N ARG A 259 4.79 8.86 -5.34
CA ARG A 259 5.42 7.63 -5.84
C ARG A 259 4.82 7.19 -7.18
N HIS A 260 3.52 7.43 -7.40
CA HIS A 260 2.91 7.24 -8.71
C HIS A 260 3.49 8.20 -9.73
N THR A 261 3.73 9.46 -9.35
CA THR A 261 4.40 10.47 -10.18
C THR A 261 5.80 10.02 -10.58
N PHE A 262 6.63 9.57 -9.64
CA PHE A 262 7.96 9.03 -9.94
C PHE A 262 7.88 7.89 -10.97
N ALA A 263 6.99 6.90 -10.74
CA ALA A 263 6.83 5.78 -11.67
C ALA A 263 6.35 6.21 -13.05
N SER A 264 5.33 7.07 -13.11
CA SER A 264 4.77 7.57 -14.38
C SER A 264 5.80 8.39 -15.16
N THR A 265 6.59 9.20 -14.48
CA THR A 265 7.67 9.97 -15.11
C THR A 265 8.69 9.05 -15.77
N LEU A 266 9.14 8.00 -15.08
CA LEU A 266 10.09 7.03 -15.64
C LEU A 266 9.52 6.30 -16.86
N VAL A 267 8.28 5.82 -16.77
CA VAL A 267 7.63 5.10 -17.87
C VAL A 267 7.42 6.02 -19.08
N ASN A 268 7.00 7.26 -18.87
CA ASN A 268 6.86 8.26 -19.94
C ASN A 268 8.21 8.60 -20.62
N GLN A 269 9.32 8.47 -19.89
CA GLN A 269 10.67 8.63 -20.44
C GLN A 269 11.19 7.33 -21.12
N GLY A 270 10.39 6.28 -21.16
CA GLY A 270 10.73 5.02 -21.83
C GLY A 270 11.50 4.03 -20.98
N VAL A 271 11.62 4.25 -19.67
CA VAL A 271 12.25 3.27 -18.76
C VAL A 271 11.41 1.99 -18.74
N PRO A 272 12.00 0.80 -18.96
CA PRO A 272 11.29 -0.47 -18.96
C PRO A 272 10.53 -0.73 -17.64
N LEU A 273 9.31 -1.26 -17.74
CA LEU A 273 8.48 -1.55 -16.55
C LEU A 273 9.18 -2.44 -15.52
N TYR A 274 10.06 -3.33 -15.96
CA TYR A 274 10.84 -4.17 -15.06
C TYR A 274 11.83 -3.37 -14.21
N GLU A 275 12.49 -2.38 -14.78
CA GLU A 275 13.39 -1.48 -14.04
C GLU A 275 12.59 -0.61 -13.06
N VAL A 276 11.46 -0.04 -13.50
CA VAL A 276 10.54 0.70 -12.63
C VAL A 276 10.06 -0.18 -11.47
N GLN A 277 9.74 -1.46 -11.73
CA GLN A 277 9.39 -2.42 -10.69
C GLN A 277 10.50 -2.57 -9.64
N LYS A 278 11.76 -2.70 -10.10
CA LYS A 278 12.93 -2.83 -9.22
C LYS A 278 13.15 -1.56 -8.39
N LEU A 279 13.13 -0.40 -9.02
CA LEU A 279 13.28 0.90 -8.36
C LEU A 279 12.21 1.11 -7.29
N LEU A 280 10.96 0.77 -7.60
CA LEU A 280 9.86 0.85 -6.64
C LEU A 280 9.91 -0.26 -5.57
N GLY A 281 10.61 -1.37 -5.80
CA GLY A 281 10.61 -2.54 -4.92
C GLY A 281 9.23 -3.19 -4.83
N HIS A 282 8.57 -3.38 -5.97
CA HIS A 282 7.36 -4.18 -6.06
C HIS A 282 7.74 -5.66 -6.18
N SER A 283 7.19 -6.49 -5.29
CA SER A 283 7.42 -7.94 -5.30
C SER A 283 6.77 -8.64 -6.50
N GLN A 284 5.72 -8.04 -7.06
CA GLN A 284 4.98 -8.57 -8.21
C GLN A 284 4.91 -7.53 -9.31
N ILE A 285 5.20 -7.94 -10.55
CA ILE A 285 5.15 -7.07 -11.74
C ILE A 285 3.74 -6.50 -11.95
N ARG A 286 2.70 -7.26 -11.67
CA ARG A 286 1.29 -6.84 -11.77
C ARG A 286 1.00 -5.50 -11.06
N THR A 287 1.75 -5.18 -10.01
CA THR A 287 1.61 -3.88 -9.33
C THR A 287 2.13 -2.72 -10.17
N THR A 288 3.12 -2.98 -11.05
CA THR A 288 3.75 -1.99 -11.93
C THR A 288 3.03 -1.91 -13.28
N GLU A 289 2.36 -2.98 -13.72
CA GLU A 289 1.58 -3.03 -14.96
C GLU A 289 0.49 -1.96 -15.06
N ARG A 290 0.08 -1.37 -13.95
CA ARG A 290 -0.81 -0.21 -13.93
C ARG A 290 -0.29 1.00 -14.70
N TYR A 291 1.03 1.09 -14.91
CA TYR A 291 1.68 2.16 -15.68
C TYR A 291 1.92 1.78 -17.15
N ALA A 292 1.59 0.55 -17.57
CA ALA A 292 1.91 0.05 -18.93
C ALA A 292 1.27 0.90 -20.04
N HIS A 293 0.07 1.43 -19.79
CA HIS A 293 -0.63 2.30 -20.75
C HIS A 293 0.13 3.58 -21.09
N LEU A 294 1.03 4.04 -20.19
CA LEU A 294 1.87 5.25 -20.40
C LEU A 294 3.02 5.01 -21.38
N SER A 295 3.34 3.76 -21.70
CA SER A 295 4.42 3.41 -22.63
C SER A 295 3.96 3.24 -24.09
N GLN A 296 2.71 3.56 -24.44
CA GLN A 296 2.13 3.28 -25.75
C GLN A 296 2.87 4.00 -26.90
N SER A 297 3.29 5.25 -26.70
CA SER A 297 4.11 5.97 -27.69
C SER A 297 5.46 5.31 -27.93
N LYS A 298 6.08 4.77 -26.87
CA LYS A 298 7.35 4.05 -26.95
C LYS A 298 7.21 2.69 -27.66
N LEU A 299 6.06 2.05 -27.58
CA LEU A 299 5.80 0.83 -28.36
C LEU A 299 5.81 1.10 -29.87
N GLN A 300 5.27 2.24 -30.31
CA GLN A 300 5.33 2.65 -31.72
C GLN A 300 6.78 2.94 -32.16
N GLU A 301 7.56 3.68 -31.36
CA GLU A 301 8.98 3.91 -31.63
C GLU A 301 9.76 2.59 -31.73
N SER A 302 9.53 1.67 -30.77
CA SER A 302 10.19 0.36 -30.75
C SER A 302 9.83 -0.50 -31.95
N SER A 303 8.55 -0.48 -32.36
CA SER A 303 8.11 -1.15 -33.60
C SER A 303 8.84 -0.59 -34.82
N GLY A 304 9.03 0.74 -34.89
CA GLY A 304 9.77 1.40 -35.96
C GLY A 304 11.26 1.00 -36.02
N ILE A 305 11.89 0.63 -34.90
CA ILE A 305 13.29 0.16 -34.87
C ILE A 305 13.40 -1.15 -35.68
N ALA A 306 12.53 -2.12 -35.42
CA ALA A 306 12.53 -3.39 -36.17
C ALA A 306 12.28 -3.16 -37.67
N GLY A 307 11.34 -2.26 -38.02
CA GLY A 307 11.09 -1.86 -39.39
C GLY A 307 12.34 -1.30 -40.06
N LYS A 308 13.07 -0.37 -39.41
CA LYS A 308 14.30 0.22 -39.95
C LYS A 308 15.42 -0.80 -40.16
N VAL A 309 15.59 -1.76 -39.24
CA VAL A 309 16.62 -2.81 -39.35
C VAL A 309 16.40 -3.67 -40.56
N PHE A 310 15.16 -4.04 -40.87
CA PHE A 310 14.81 -4.94 -41.96
C PHE A 310 14.44 -4.21 -43.28
N GLN A 311 14.23 -2.88 -43.24
CA GLN A 311 13.79 -2.10 -44.37
C GLN A 311 14.68 -2.29 -45.61
N HIS A 312 16.01 -2.20 -45.47
CA HIS A 312 16.95 -2.36 -46.55
C HIS A 312 16.92 -3.77 -47.15
N ILE A 313 16.74 -4.80 -46.30
CA ILE A 313 16.72 -6.19 -46.74
C ILE A 313 15.41 -6.53 -47.47
N LEU A 314 14.29 -6.05 -46.93
CA LEU A 314 12.95 -6.40 -47.41
C LEU A 314 12.49 -5.54 -48.59
N LEU A 315 13.06 -4.33 -48.75
CA LEU A 315 12.73 -3.44 -49.88
C LEU A 315 13.78 -3.44 -50.99
N GLU A 316 14.81 -4.27 -50.88
CA GLU A 316 15.78 -4.42 -51.95
C GLU A 316 15.08 -5.04 -53.18
N GLY A 317 14.93 -4.25 -54.27
CA GLY A 317 14.19 -4.66 -55.48
C GLY A 317 12.65 -4.49 -55.40
N ALA A 318 12.10 -3.93 -54.35
CA ALA A 318 10.67 -3.65 -54.29
C ALA A 318 10.30 -2.39 -55.11
N PRO A 319 9.18 -2.38 -55.83
CA PRO A 319 8.70 -1.17 -56.53
C PRO A 319 8.32 -0.08 -55.53
N GLU A 320 8.55 1.18 -55.89
CA GLU A 320 8.14 2.31 -55.06
C GLU A 320 6.63 2.28 -54.75
N PRO A 321 6.22 2.46 -53.47
CA PRO A 321 4.80 2.48 -53.15
C PRO A 321 4.13 3.69 -53.82
N LYS A 322 3.14 3.43 -54.64
CA LYS A 322 2.24 4.45 -55.18
C LYS A 322 1.49 5.05 -53.97
N ILE A 323 1.80 6.27 -53.61
CA ILE A 323 1.03 7.05 -52.61
C ILE A 323 -0.34 7.31 -53.26
N LEU A 324 -1.39 6.74 -52.68
CA LEU A 324 -2.79 7.00 -53.04
C LEU A 324 -3.24 8.33 -52.46
#